data_b6e610349bf2c7760005d98e823d23a1
#
_entry.id   b6e610349bf2c7760005d98e823d23a1
#
_cell.length_a   1.000
_cell.length_b   1.000
_cell.length_c   1.000
_cell.angle_alpha   90.00
_cell.angle_beta   90.00
_cell.angle_gamma   90.00
#
_symmetry.space_group_name_H-M   'P 1'
#
loop_
_entity.id
_entity.type
_entity.pdbx_description
1 polymer ?
#
loop_
_entity_poly.entity_id
_entity_poly.type
_entity_poly.pdbx_seq_one_letter_code
_entity_poly.pdbx_strand_id
1 'polypeptide(L)'
;MSNPTAYLMFIVGLVLVIKGADWFVEAAVWMAKKTGMPEVLVGATIVSMGTTLPELAVSTFSSFTGYPDVALGNAVGSCIFNIAVILGLSIAIRPLEIEGKLFSTRALIMLAAAVLATVLSIDGDLERIDGVILLAGLAAYIIYLVRSQRSVTDEQDTSAQEAQDAAPPSSSSDKPGHIFPSTTPGQVLQFIAGALAVAIGSRFTVSAATTIAEMLGVPEIVIGLTIVAIGTSMPELATAITALAKGHQSLSAGNVVGANFLNMTAVLGFSSLVNRVPIAGSSLLLDFPVMLALIAALTLFASIGRKLTRWQGIVFLAAYIAYTAVQFGRG
;
A
#
# COMPACT_ATOMS: atom_id res chain seq x y z
N MET A 1 -21.03 14.20 -26.33
CA MET A 1 -21.19 15.57 -25.80
C MET A 1 -20.11 15.77 -24.75
N SER A 2 -19.39 16.90 -24.78
CA SER A 2 -18.33 17.15 -23.79
C SER A 2 -18.97 17.39 -22.42
N ASN A 3 -18.50 16.71 -21.37
CA ASN A 3 -18.91 16.95 -20.00
C ASN A 3 -17.80 17.76 -19.28
N PRO A 4 -17.85 19.10 -19.28
CA PRO A 4 -16.79 19.93 -18.71
C PRO A 4 -16.58 19.68 -17.22
N THR A 5 -17.63 19.22 -16.51
CA THR A 5 -17.56 18.86 -15.10
C THR A 5 -16.63 17.65 -14.87
N ALA A 6 -16.68 16.64 -15.74
CA ALA A 6 -15.80 15.48 -15.63
C ALA A 6 -14.32 15.86 -15.83
N TYR A 7 -14.02 16.70 -16.82
CA TYR A 7 -12.66 17.20 -17.03
C TYR A 7 -12.16 18.04 -15.85
N LEU A 8 -13.00 18.93 -15.32
CA LEU A 8 -12.65 19.73 -14.13
C LEU A 8 -12.40 18.84 -12.92
N MET A 9 -13.28 17.87 -12.69
CA MET A 9 -13.15 16.91 -11.58
C MET A 9 -11.89 16.06 -11.72
N PHE A 10 -11.50 15.67 -12.95
CA PHE A 10 -10.26 14.98 -13.22
C PHE A 10 -9.03 15.82 -12.84
N ILE A 11 -8.99 17.08 -13.27
CA ILE A 11 -7.88 18.01 -12.96
C ILE A 11 -7.79 18.27 -11.45
N VAL A 12 -8.91 18.57 -10.81
CA VAL A 12 -8.97 18.78 -9.35
C VAL A 12 -8.51 17.53 -8.60
N GLY A 13 -8.98 16.35 -9.05
CA GLY A 13 -8.57 15.07 -8.49
C GLY A 13 -7.05 14.86 -8.57
N LEU A 14 -6.45 15.08 -9.75
CA LEU A 14 -5.00 14.98 -9.93
C LEU A 14 -4.22 15.96 -9.05
N VAL A 15 -4.66 17.20 -8.95
CA VAL A 15 -4.01 18.20 -8.07
C VAL A 15 -4.06 17.76 -6.60
N LEU A 16 -5.22 17.25 -6.14
CA LEU A 16 -5.37 16.72 -4.78
C LEU A 16 -4.47 15.51 -4.55
N VAL A 17 -4.38 14.56 -5.50
CA VAL A 17 -3.50 13.40 -5.39
C VAL A 17 -2.04 13.83 -5.29
N ILE A 18 -1.57 14.70 -6.19
CA ILE A 18 -0.17 15.11 -6.22
C ILE A 18 0.20 15.89 -4.96
N LYS A 19 -0.59 16.91 -4.58
CA LYS A 19 -0.32 17.71 -3.39
C LYS A 19 -0.52 16.95 -2.09
N GLY A 20 -1.55 16.11 -2.04
CA GLY A 20 -1.80 15.23 -0.92
C GLY A 20 -0.65 14.24 -0.69
N ALA A 21 -0.14 13.62 -1.74
CA ALA A 21 1.01 12.72 -1.67
C ALA A 21 2.29 13.44 -1.22
N ASP A 22 2.52 14.68 -1.69
CA ASP A 22 3.63 15.52 -1.21
C ASP A 22 3.58 15.72 0.31
N TRP A 23 2.43 16.17 0.82
CA TRP A 23 2.24 16.42 2.26
C TRP A 23 2.36 15.13 3.08
N PHE A 24 1.77 14.05 2.58
CA PHE A 24 1.75 12.75 3.24
C PHE A 24 3.16 12.17 3.39
N VAL A 25 3.94 12.15 2.30
CA VAL A 25 5.31 11.64 2.30
C VAL A 25 6.24 12.51 3.14
N GLU A 26 6.13 13.83 3.06
CA GLU A 26 6.95 14.74 3.89
C GLU A 26 6.71 14.53 5.38
N ALA A 27 5.44 14.42 5.79
CA ALA A 27 5.10 14.16 7.18
C ALA A 27 5.58 12.77 7.64
N ALA A 28 5.48 11.73 6.79
CA ALA A 28 5.99 10.40 7.09
C ALA A 28 7.52 10.38 7.26
N VAL A 29 8.25 11.06 6.39
CA VAL A 29 9.73 11.20 6.49
C VAL A 29 10.11 11.99 7.76
N TRP A 30 9.36 13.05 8.08
CA TRP A 30 9.58 13.79 9.31
C TRP A 30 9.36 12.90 10.56
N MET A 31 8.29 12.08 10.55
CA MET A 31 8.04 11.12 11.64
C MET A 31 9.17 10.11 11.77
N ALA A 32 9.67 9.56 10.65
CA ALA A 32 10.80 8.65 10.65
C ALA A 32 12.03 9.28 11.30
N LYS A 33 12.40 10.50 10.89
CA LYS A 33 13.54 11.25 11.46
C LYS A 33 13.36 11.57 12.94
N LYS A 34 12.15 11.97 13.35
CA LYS A 34 11.87 12.35 14.74
C LYS A 34 11.86 11.17 15.69
N THR A 35 11.37 10.02 15.25
CA THR A 35 11.27 8.80 16.06
C THR A 35 12.53 7.94 16.00
N GLY A 36 13.47 8.24 15.10
CA GLY A 36 14.61 7.39 14.80
C GLY A 36 14.25 6.07 14.08
N MET A 37 12.99 5.92 13.67
CA MET A 37 12.53 4.72 12.98
C MET A 37 13.06 4.67 11.54
N PRO A 38 13.54 3.51 11.05
CA PRO A 38 13.85 3.35 9.64
C PRO A 38 12.64 3.67 8.74
N GLU A 39 12.87 4.33 7.60
CA GLU A 39 11.81 4.71 6.66
C GLU A 39 10.96 3.52 6.18
N VAL A 40 11.59 2.35 5.97
CA VAL A 40 10.88 1.12 5.60
C VAL A 40 9.86 0.70 6.65
N LEU A 41 10.14 0.95 7.93
CA LEU A 41 9.23 0.62 9.02
C LEU A 41 8.05 1.59 9.08
N VAL A 42 8.32 2.90 8.94
CA VAL A 42 7.26 3.92 8.86
C VAL A 42 6.37 3.67 7.64
N GLY A 43 6.97 3.30 6.50
CA GLY A 43 6.25 2.87 5.30
C GLY A 43 5.34 1.67 5.57
N ALA A 44 5.88 0.59 6.13
CA ALA A 44 5.16 -0.66 6.38
C ALA A 44 4.15 -0.60 7.54
N THR A 45 3.99 0.53 8.20
CA THR A 45 3.06 0.72 9.31
C THR A 45 2.16 1.93 9.10
N ILE A 46 2.66 3.11 9.46
CA ILE A 46 1.86 4.35 9.50
C ILE A 46 1.37 4.74 8.10
N VAL A 47 2.27 4.69 7.10
CA VAL A 47 1.94 5.07 5.72
C VAL A 47 0.98 4.07 5.11
N SER A 48 1.27 2.77 5.22
CA SER A 48 0.39 1.73 4.68
C SER A 48 -1.00 1.74 5.33
N MET A 49 -1.11 1.98 6.64
CA MET A 49 -2.43 2.16 7.28
C MET A 49 -3.20 3.34 6.66
N GLY A 50 -2.52 4.46 6.42
CA GLY A 50 -3.17 5.65 5.83
C GLY A 50 -3.64 5.43 4.39
N THR A 51 -2.87 4.72 3.57
CA THR A 51 -3.20 4.47 2.16
C THR A 51 -4.21 3.34 1.99
N THR A 52 -4.20 2.30 2.86
CA THR A 52 -5.11 1.14 2.78
C THR A 52 -6.48 1.38 3.46
N LEU A 53 -6.67 2.50 4.16
CA LEU A 53 -7.99 2.85 4.72
C LEU A 53 -9.12 2.91 3.67
N PRO A 54 -8.93 3.47 2.46
CA PRO A 54 -9.94 3.44 1.41
C PRO A 54 -10.33 2.02 0.99
N GLU A 55 -9.35 1.12 0.80
CA GLU A 55 -9.59 -0.28 0.47
C GLU A 55 -10.38 -0.99 1.56
N LEU A 56 -9.99 -0.78 2.82
CA LEU A 56 -10.70 -1.33 3.97
C LEU A 56 -12.16 -0.85 4.02
N ALA A 57 -12.37 0.45 3.82
CA ALA A 57 -13.70 1.04 3.84
C ALA A 57 -14.57 0.51 2.69
N VAL A 58 -14.05 0.47 1.45
CA VAL A 58 -14.77 -0.01 0.27
C VAL A 58 -15.11 -1.49 0.44
N SER A 59 -14.16 -2.33 0.78
CA SER A 59 -14.35 -3.77 0.92
C SER A 59 -15.31 -4.13 2.04
N THR A 60 -15.17 -3.52 3.22
CA THR A 60 -16.06 -3.75 4.35
C THR A 60 -17.48 -3.28 4.03
N PHE A 61 -17.64 -2.11 3.39
CA PHE A 61 -18.94 -1.59 2.99
C PHE A 61 -19.59 -2.45 1.90
N SER A 62 -18.84 -2.91 0.90
CA SER A 62 -19.34 -3.82 -0.13
C SER A 62 -19.83 -5.13 0.48
N SER A 63 -19.09 -5.70 1.44
CA SER A 63 -19.53 -6.88 2.18
C SER A 63 -20.82 -6.61 2.96
N PHE A 64 -20.93 -5.45 3.60
CA PHE A 64 -22.14 -5.04 4.34
C PHE A 64 -23.36 -4.89 3.43
N THR A 65 -23.17 -4.39 2.21
CA THR A 65 -24.26 -4.15 1.24
C THR A 65 -24.60 -5.39 0.38
N GLY A 66 -23.99 -6.55 0.66
CA GLY A 66 -24.31 -7.82 0.00
C GLY A 66 -23.47 -8.12 -1.24
N TYR A 67 -22.33 -7.44 -1.41
CA TYR A 67 -21.36 -7.67 -2.50
C TYR A 67 -19.98 -8.05 -1.93
N PRO A 68 -19.87 -9.15 -1.15
CA PRO A 68 -18.64 -9.53 -0.49
C PRO A 68 -17.54 -10.01 -1.45
N ASP A 69 -17.86 -10.48 -2.64
CA ASP A 69 -16.94 -10.83 -3.73
C ASP A 69 -16.08 -9.65 -4.17
N VAL A 70 -16.62 -8.42 -4.12
CA VAL A 70 -15.86 -7.19 -4.38
C VAL A 70 -14.69 -7.02 -3.38
N ALA A 71 -14.88 -7.44 -2.13
CA ALA A 71 -13.84 -7.34 -1.11
C ALA A 71 -12.65 -8.26 -1.42
N LEU A 72 -12.91 -9.48 -1.90
CA LEU A 72 -11.87 -10.41 -2.33
C LEU A 72 -11.08 -9.84 -3.52
N GLY A 73 -11.80 -9.45 -4.58
CA GLY A 73 -11.19 -8.90 -5.77
C GLY A 73 -10.34 -7.66 -5.47
N ASN A 74 -10.84 -6.78 -4.60
CA ASN A 74 -10.10 -5.60 -4.16
C ASN A 74 -8.82 -5.97 -3.38
N ALA A 75 -8.91 -6.84 -2.37
CA ALA A 75 -7.76 -7.18 -1.54
C ALA A 75 -6.67 -7.93 -2.31
N VAL A 76 -7.03 -8.98 -3.05
CA VAL A 76 -6.08 -9.80 -3.82
C VAL A 76 -5.55 -9.02 -5.04
N GLY A 77 -6.43 -8.30 -5.74
CA GLY A 77 -6.06 -7.47 -6.89
C GLY A 77 -5.10 -6.35 -6.50
N SER A 78 -5.35 -5.64 -5.38
CA SER A 78 -4.44 -4.63 -4.86
C SER A 78 -3.07 -5.24 -4.49
N CYS A 79 -3.02 -6.43 -3.91
CA CYS A 79 -1.73 -7.08 -3.62
C CYS A 79 -0.92 -7.38 -4.89
N ILE A 80 -1.58 -7.88 -5.95
CA ILE A 80 -0.93 -8.13 -7.24
C ILE A 80 -0.44 -6.81 -7.85
N PHE A 81 -1.29 -5.79 -7.88
CA PHE A 81 -0.96 -4.47 -8.45
C PHE A 81 0.17 -3.78 -7.68
N ASN A 82 0.11 -3.79 -6.37
CA ASN A 82 1.11 -3.16 -5.50
C ASN A 82 2.52 -3.73 -5.72
N ILE A 83 2.67 -5.05 -5.83
CA ILE A 83 3.98 -5.67 -6.08
C ILE A 83 4.37 -5.55 -7.53
N ALA A 84 3.48 -5.97 -8.43
CA ALA A 84 3.84 -6.10 -9.83
C ALA A 84 3.97 -4.75 -10.53
N VAL A 85 3.10 -3.78 -10.21
CA VAL A 85 3.12 -2.46 -10.86
C VAL A 85 3.83 -1.43 -10.00
N ILE A 86 3.36 -1.17 -8.78
CA ILE A 86 3.90 -0.06 -7.98
C ILE A 86 5.36 -0.31 -7.60
N LEU A 87 5.64 -1.46 -6.97
CA LEU A 87 7.00 -1.80 -6.58
C LEU A 87 7.85 -2.15 -7.80
N GLY A 88 7.29 -2.89 -8.76
CA GLY A 88 7.95 -3.23 -10.02
C GLY A 88 8.43 -1.99 -10.77
N LEU A 89 7.57 -0.98 -10.93
CA LEU A 89 7.92 0.30 -11.55
C LEU A 89 8.98 1.06 -10.75
N SER A 90 8.81 1.13 -9.43
CA SER A 90 9.76 1.81 -8.54
C SER A 90 11.17 1.23 -8.66
N ILE A 91 11.30 -0.12 -8.68
CA ILE A 91 12.58 -0.82 -8.81
C ILE A 91 13.15 -0.68 -10.23
N ALA A 92 12.31 -0.73 -11.27
CA ALA A 92 12.73 -0.58 -12.66
C ALA A 92 13.32 0.81 -12.93
N ILE A 93 12.74 1.86 -12.34
CA ILE A 93 13.25 3.23 -12.43
C ILE A 93 14.54 3.36 -11.63
N ARG A 94 14.50 2.97 -10.35
CA ARG A 94 15.63 3.10 -9.43
C ARG A 94 15.75 1.83 -8.59
N PRO A 95 16.89 1.10 -8.68
CA PRO A 95 17.13 -0.07 -7.86
C PRO A 95 17.00 0.23 -6.37
N LEU A 96 16.34 -0.66 -5.63
CA LEU A 96 16.11 -0.52 -4.19
C LEU A 96 17.22 -1.20 -3.40
N GLU A 97 17.92 -0.48 -2.56
CA GLU A 97 18.85 -1.06 -1.59
C GLU A 97 18.06 -1.64 -0.41
N ILE A 98 18.39 -2.89 -0.06
CA ILE A 98 17.75 -3.59 1.06
C ILE A 98 18.57 -3.33 2.32
N GLU A 99 18.05 -2.49 3.20
CA GLU A 99 18.66 -2.18 4.48
C GLU A 99 18.48 -3.34 5.46
N GLY A 100 19.50 -4.20 5.53
CA GLY A 100 19.61 -5.27 6.51
C GLY A 100 18.49 -6.32 6.43
N LYS A 101 18.21 -6.97 7.56
CA LYS A 101 17.18 -8.02 7.68
C LYS A 101 15.76 -7.45 7.80
N LEU A 102 15.61 -6.13 8.02
CA LEU A 102 14.31 -5.52 8.35
C LEU A 102 13.29 -5.66 7.22
N PHE A 103 13.66 -5.31 5.98
CA PHE A 103 12.79 -5.44 4.82
C PHE A 103 12.43 -6.91 4.54
N SER A 104 13.43 -7.81 4.56
CA SER A 104 13.20 -9.24 4.33
C SER A 104 12.28 -9.86 5.37
N THR A 105 12.40 -9.46 6.64
CA THR A 105 11.49 -9.91 7.72
C THR A 105 10.06 -9.43 7.46
N ARG A 106 9.87 -8.18 7.01
CA ARG A 106 8.52 -7.66 6.68
C ARG A 106 7.91 -8.36 5.46
N ALA A 107 8.73 -8.61 4.43
CA ALA A 107 8.30 -9.38 3.27
C ALA A 107 7.91 -10.83 3.65
N LEU A 108 8.63 -11.46 4.58
CA LEU A 108 8.29 -12.79 5.09
C LEU A 108 6.97 -12.79 5.89
N ILE A 109 6.75 -11.78 6.73
CA ILE A 109 5.48 -11.64 7.47
C ILE A 109 4.30 -11.43 6.49
N MET A 110 4.48 -10.60 5.47
CA MET A 110 3.50 -10.41 4.39
C MET A 110 3.22 -11.74 3.66
N LEU A 111 4.26 -12.52 3.33
CA LEU A 111 4.11 -13.84 2.72
C LEU A 111 3.32 -14.79 3.62
N ALA A 112 3.63 -14.83 4.92
CA ALA A 112 2.91 -15.65 5.87
C ALA A 112 1.43 -15.27 5.96
N ALA A 113 1.09 -13.97 5.94
CA ALA A 113 -0.29 -13.50 5.92
C ALA A 113 -1.00 -13.89 4.60
N ALA A 114 -0.33 -13.78 3.46
CA ALA A 114 -0.88 -14.18 2.17
C ALA A 114 -1.12 -15.70 2.08
N VAL A 115 -0.18 -16.50 2.58
CA VAL A 115 -0.36 -17.97 2.69
C VAL A 115 -1.52 -18.30 3.63
N LEU A 116 -1.61 -17.66 4.79
CA LEU A 116 -2.70 -17.87 5.73
C LEU A 116 -4.06 -17.54 5.08
N ALA A 117 -4.20 -16.37 4.47
CA ALA A 117 -5.43 -15.98 3.77
C ALA A 117 -5.79 -16.99 2.64
N THR A 118 -4.79 -17.43 1.88
CA THR A 118 -5.01 -18.43 0.82
C THR A 118 -5.47 -19.77 1.40
N VAL A 119 -4.84 -20.26 2.47
CA VAL A 119 -5.22 -21.54 3.11
C VAL A 119 -6.65 -21.49 3.66
N LEU A 120 -7.04 -20.38 4.29
CA LEU A 120 -8.41 -20.18 4.78
C LEU A 120 -9.43 -20.06 3.64
N SER A 121 -9.00 -19.73 2.42
CA SER A 121 -9.86 -19.60 1.24
C SER A 121 -10.04 -20.90 0.44
N ILE A 122 -9.35 -22.00 0.76
CA ILE A 122 -9.32 -23.23 -0.06
C ILE A 122 -10.68 -23.93 -0.10
N ASP A 123 -11.48 -23.83 0.95
CA ASP A 123 -12.82 -24.42 1.03
C ASP A 123 -13.88 -23.67 0.19
N GLY A 124 -13.48 -22.55 -0.43
CA GLY A 124 -14.32 -21.75 -1.33
C GLY A 124 -15.01 -20.56 -0.66
N ASP A 125 -14.75 -20.29 0.61
CA ASP A 125 -15.34 -19.18 1.35
C ASP A 125 -14.39 -18.66 2.42
N LEU A 126 -14.49 -17.37 2.76
CA LEU A 126 -13.97 -16.83 4.03
C LEU A 126 -15.15 -16.57 4.96
N GLU A 127 -15.23 -17.33 6.02
CA GLU A 127 -16.26 -17.21 7.04
C GLU A 127 -15.83 -16.24 8.16
N ARG A 128 -16.73 -15.97 9.12
CA ARG A 128 -16.43 -15.07 10.25
C ARG A 128 -15.28 -15.57 11.13
N ILE A 129 -15.12 -16.91 11.24
CA ILE A 129 -14.01 -17.49 12.00
C ILE A 129 -12.69 -17.18 11.33
N ASP A 130 -12.62 -17.27 9.99
CA ASP A 130 -11.42 -16.92 9.21
C ASP A 130 -11.08 -15.43 9.37
N GLY A 131 -12.11 -14.57 9.38
CA GLY A 131 -11.95 -13.17 9.68
C GLY A 131 -11.34 -12.91 11.07
N VAL A 132 -11.78 -13.62 12.10
CA VAL A 132 -11.19 -13.54 13.43
C VAL A 132 -9.72 -13.99 13.42
N ILE A 133 -9.40 -15.08 12.70
CA ILE A 133 -8.02 -15.58 12.57
C ILE A 133 -7.13 -14.55 11.88
N LEU A 134 -7.58 -13.96 10.77
CA LEU A 134 -6.84 -12.92 10.05
C LEU A 134 -6.61 -11.68 10.91
N LEU A 135 -7.62 -11.22 11.64
CA LEU A 135 -7.51 -10.08 12.55
C LEU A 135 -6.66 -10.39 13.79
N ALA A 136 -6.65 -11.62 14.27
CA ALA A 136 -5.72 -12.05 15.31
C ALA A 136 -4.27 -12.00 14.80
N GLY A 137 -4.02 -12.36 13.53
CA GLY A 137 -2.72 -12.20 12.87
C GLY A 137 -2.30 -10.73 12.80
N LEU A 138 -3.24 -9.83 12.47
CA LEU A 138 -2.99 -8.38 12.49
C LEU A 138 -2.64 -7.89 13.91
N ALA A 139 -3.42 -8.29 14.91
CA ALA A 139 -3.17 -7.92 16.30
C ALA A 139 -1.79 -8.42 16.78
N ALA A 140 -1.44 -9.67 16.47
CA ALA A 140 -0.13 -10.24 16.79
C ALA A 140 1.00 -9.44 16.12
N TYR A 141 0.83 -9.01 14.88
CA TYR A 141 1.79 -8.17 14.18
C TYR A 141 1.94 -6.79 14.82
N ILE A 142 0.85 -6.13 15.21
CA ILE A 142 0.89 -4.85 15.91
C ILE A 142 1.61 -4.99 17.27
N ILE A 143 1.31 -6.05 18.02
CA ILE A 143 2.00 -6.33 19.29
C ILE A 143 3.50 -6.56 19.07
N TYR A 144 3.86 -7.33 18.03
CA TYR A 144 5.25 -7.54 17.65
C TYR A 144 5.95 -6.21 17.31
N LEU A 145 5.31 -5.32 16.55
CA LEU A 145 5.84 -4.00 16.22
C LEU A 145 6.12 -3.16 17.47
N VAL A 146 5.13 -3.06 18.36
CA VAL A 146 5.26 -2.26 19.59
C VAL A 146 6.38 -2.80 20.50
N ARG A 147 6.49 -4.13 20.61
CA ARG A 147 7.56 -4.75 21.41
C ARG A 147 8.94 -4.58 20.80
N SER A 148 9.04 -4.74 19.48
CA SER A 148 10.32 -4.58 18.75
C SER A 148 10.86 -3.15 18.82
N GLN A 149 9.97 -2.15 18.90
CA GLN A 149 10.40 -0.75 19.04
C GLN A 149 10.94 -0.44 20.43
N ARG A 150 10.35 -1.01 21.48
CA ARG A 150 10.83 -0.80 22.86
C ARG A 150 12.27 -1.27 23.06
N SER A 151 12.63 -2.43 22.49
CA SER A 151 13.99 -2.96 22.56
C SER A 151 15.03 -2.06 21.88
N VAL A 152 14.68 -1.37 20.80
CA VAL A 152 15.58 -0.45 20.09
C VAL A 152 15.75 0.86 20.86
N THR A 153 14.69 1.33 21.50
CA THR A 153 14.75 2.56 22.34
C THR A 153 15.61 2.33 23.58
N ASP A 154 15.46 1.17 24.23
CA ASP A 154 16.26 0.83 25.43
C ASP A 154 17.77 0.68 25.11
N GLU A 155 18.14 0.18 23.91
CA GLU A 155 19.54 0.13 23.46
C GLU A 155 20.08 1.50 23.06
N GLN A 156 19.24 2.40 22.51
CA GLN A 156 19.63 3.76 22.15
C GLN A 156 19.76 4.68 23.37
N ASP A 157 18.91 4.56 24.37
CA ASP A 157 19.01 5.33 25.62
C ASP A 157 20.28 4.97 26.39
N THR A 158 20.74 3.73 26.33
CA THR A 158 22.01 3.30 26.91
C THR A 158 23.21 3.88 26.14
N SER A 159 23.11 4.00 24.80
CA SER A 159 24.17 4.56 23.96
C SER A 159 24.16 6.08 23.88
N ALA A 160 23.01 6.73 24.08
CA ALA A 160 22.85 8.18 24.02
C ALA A 160 23.35 8.86 25.30
N GLN A 161 23.37 8.17 26.43
CA GLN A 161 23.98 8.67 27.67
C GLN A 161 25.51 8.82 27.57
N GLU A 162 26.16 8.04 26.69
CA GLU A 162 27.60 8.16 26.40
C GLU A 162 27.95 9.22 25.34
N ALA A 163 26.96 9.67 24.53
CA ALA A 163 27.16 10.57 23.37
C ALA A 163 26.68 12.02 23.59
N GLN A 164 26.09 12.37 24.75
CA GLN A 164 25.51 13.69 25.01
C GLN A 164 26.51 14.81 25.30
N ASP A 165 27.81 14.52 25.33
CA ASP A 165 28.84 15.52 25.54
C ASP A 165 29.45 16.17 24.29
N ALA A 166 28.96 15.87 23.08
CA ALA A 166 29.68 16.23 21.85
C ALA A 166 28.90 16.71 20.64
N ALA A 167 27.69 17.31 20.70
CA ALA A 167 27.15 17.99 19.51
C ALA A 167 26.20 19.16 19.83
N PRO A 168 26.37 20.33 19.17
CA PRO A 168 25.45 21.45 19.29
C PRO A 168 24.13 21.18 18.55
N PRO A 169 22.99 21.77 18.99
CA PRO A 169 21.69 21.56 18.37
C PRO A 169 21.68 22.13 16.95
N SER A 170 21.49 21.26 15.96
CA SER A 170 21.25 21.68 14.58
C SER A 170 19.89 22.37 14.50
N SER A 171 19.90 23.67 14.28
CA SER A 171 18.75 24.50 13.99
C SER A 171 18.05 23.97 12.73
N SER A 172 16.83 23.45 12.89
CA SER A 172 15.92 23.16 11.78
C SER A 172 15.57 24.48 11.09
N SER A 173 16.22 24.77 9.97
CA SER A 173 15.80 25.88 9.11
C SER A 173 14.46 25.54 8.49
N ASP A 174 13.41 26.21 8.92
CA ASP A 174 12.12 26.25 8.20
C ASP A 174 12.40 26.77 6.79
N LYS A 175 12.26 25.90 5.80
CA LYS A 175 12.30 26.33 4.39
C LYS A 175 11.06 27.18 4.13
N PRO A 176 11.18 28.38 3.53
CA PRO A 176 10.03 29.18 3.16
C PRO A 176 9.16 28.40 2.15
N GLY A 177 7.91 28.13 2.53
CA GLY A 177 6.93 27.40 1.69
C GLY A 177 6.18 26.26 2.38
N HIS A 178 6.49 25.91 3.63
CA HIS A 178 5.74 24.91 4.38
C HIS A 178 4.39 25.50 4.85
N ILE A 179 3.27 24.86 4.38
CA ILE A 179 1.91 25.22 4.81
C ILE A 179 1.66 24.81 6.27
N PHE A 180 2.35 23.76 6.73
CA PHE A 180 2.18 23.20 8.07
C PHE A 180 3.40 23.48 8.94
N PRO A 181 3.21 23.82 10.25
CA PRO A 181 4.30 24.00 11.18
C PRO A 181 5.16 22.73 11.34
N SER A 182 6.46 22.90 11.58
CA SER A 182 7.39 21.80 11.90
C SER A 182 7.19 21.17 13.29
N THR A 183 6.15 21.59 14.02
CA THR A 183 5.72 21.02 15.29
C THR A 183 5.04 19.66 15.13
N THR A 184 5.09 18.81 16.16
CA THR A 184 4.43 17.49 16.12
C THR A 184 2.95 17.54 15.74
N PRO A 185 2.11 18.42 16.34
CA PRO A 185 0.72 18.55 15.92
C PRO A 185 0.57 19.00 14.47
N GLY A 186 1.44 19.92 14.00
CA GLY A 186 1.42 20.38 12.61
C GLY A 186 1.75 19.28 11.62
N GLN A 187 2.72 18.43 11.93
CA GLN A 187 3.10 17.31 11.06
C GLN A 187 2.09 16.16 11.07
N VAL A 188 1.44 15.90 12.21
CA VAL A 188 0.31 14.96 12.29
C VAL A 188 -0.87 15.48 11.46
N LEU A 189 -1.18 16.78 11.56
CA LEU A 189 -2.21 17.39 10.73
C LEU A 189 -1.87 17.32 9.24
N GLN A 190 -0.60 17.57 8.86
CA GLN A 190 -0.10 17.44 7.50
C GLN A 190 -0.28 16.02 6.98
N PHE A 191 0.06 15.01 7.79
CA PHE A 191 -0.12 13.59 7.45
C PHE A 191 -1.60 13.26 7.18
N ILE A 192 -2.49 13.64 8.09
CA ILE A 192 -3.93 13.39 7.95
C ILE A 192 -4.50 14.14 6.73
N ALA A 193 -4.17 15.41 6.58
CA ALA A 193 -4.63 16.22 5.44
C ALA A 193 -4.13 15.66 4.11
N GLY A 194 -2.86 15.20 4.07
CA GLY A 194 -2.28 14.52 2.92
C GLY A 194 -3.01 13.22 2.57
N ALA A 195 -3.23 12.36 3.56
CA ALA A 195 -3.96 11.10 3.37
C ALA A 195 -5.39 11.34 2.84
N LEU A 196 -6.13 12.29 3.44
CA LEU A 196 -7.47 12.65 3.00
C LEU A 196 -7.48 13.24 1.59
N ALA A 197 -6.52 14.12 1.28
CA ALA A 197 -6.41 14.72 -0.05
C ALA A 197 -6.11 13.66 -1.12
N VAL A 198 -5.23 12.69 -0.84
CA VAL A 198 -4.95 11.56 -1.75
C VAL A 198 -6.20 10.70 -1.92
N ALA A 199 -6.89 10.33 -0.84
CA ALA A 199 -8.07 9.48 -0.90
C ALA A 199 -9.23 10.14 -1.68
N ILE A 200 -9.53 11.40 -1.40
CA ILE A 200 -10.58 12.17 -2.10
C ILE A 200 -10.17 12.42 -3.55
N GLY A 201 -8.94 12.83 -3.78
CA GLY A 201 -8.40 13.09 -5.11
C GLY A 201 -8.40 11.84 -5.99
N SER A 202 -8.05 10.68 -5.44
CA SER A 202 -8.10 9.38 -6.15
C SER A 202 -9.54 9.07 -6.59
N ARG A 203 -10.52 9.22 -5.70
CA ARG A 203 -11.94 9.01 -6.04
C ARG A 203 -12.40 9.95 -7.16
N PHE A 204 -12.04 11.23 -7.11
CA PHE A 204 -12.38 12.20 -8.14
C PHE A 204 -11.72 11.84 -9.48
N THR A 205 -10.43 11.49 -9.46
CA THR A 205 -9.69 11.11 -10.66
C THR A 205 -10.30 9.88 -11.33
N VAL A 206 -10.59 8.83 -10.55
CA VAL A 206 -11.15 7.56 -11.06
C VAL A 206 -12.55 7.77 -11.59
N SER A 207 -13.46 8.40 -10.82
CA SER A 207 -14.82 8.67 -11.26
C SER A 207 -14.86 9.51 -12.54
N ALA A 208 -14.04 10.54 -12.61
CA ALA A 208 -13.95 11.39 -13.79
C ALA A 208 -13.33 10.64 -14.99
N ALA A 209 -12.28 9.84 -14.77
CA ALA A 209 -11.66 9.03 -15.81
C ALA A 209 -12.66 8.00 -16.39
N THR A 210 -13.46 7.36 -15.53
CA THR A 210 -14.54 6.45 -15.94
C THR A 210 -15.55 7.19 -16.83
N THR A 211 -16.08 8.31 -16.36
CA THR A 211 -17.04 9.12 -17.15
C THR A 211 -16.45 9.56 -18.50
N ILE A 212 -15.18 9.99 -18.53
CA ILE A 212 -14.51 10.38 -19.78
C ILE A 212 -14.35 9.18 -20.71
N ALA A 213 -13.97 8.01 -20.19
CA ALA A 213 -13.81 6.79 -20.98
C ALA A 213 -15.15 6.32 -21.58
N GLU A 214 -16.25 6.37 -20.79
CA GLU A 214 -17.61 6.10 -21.26
C GLU A 214 -18.01 7.05 -22.41
N MET A 215 -17.71 8.34 -22.26
CA MET A 215 -17.99 9.33 -23.31
C MET A 215 -17.19 9.11 -24.59
N LEU A 216 -16.00 8.50 -24.49
CA LEU A 216 -15.16 8.12 -25.62
C LEU A 216 -15.58 6.78 -26.24
N GLY A 217 -16.60 6.13 -25.69
CA GLY A 217 -17.12 4.84 -26.19
C GLY A 217 -16.25 3.65 -25.79
N VAL A 218 -15.43 3.78 -24.74
CA VAL A 218 -14.66 2.63 -24.22
C VAL A 218 -15.64 1.65 -23.57
N PRO A 219 -15.57 0.35 -23.90
CA PRO A 219 -16.46 -0.66 -23.32
C PRO A 219 -16.36 -0.71 -21.79
N GLU A 220 -17.51 -0.87 -21.11
CA GLU A 220 -17.59 -0.92 -19.63
C GLU A 220 -16.66 -1.96 -19.01
N ILE A 221 -16.50 -3.12 -19.66
CA ILE A 221 -15.60 -4.17 -19.20
C ILE A 221 -14.15 -3.71 -19.18
N VAL A 222 -13.72 -2.94 -20.18
CA VAL A 222 -12.35 -2.38 -20.23
C VAL A 222 -12.16 -1.33 -19.14
N ILE A 223 -13.17 -0.48 -18.92
CA ILE A 223 -13.15 0.52 -17.84
C ILE A 223 -13.04 -0.16 -16.48
N GLY A 224 -13.86 -1.17 -16.22
CA GLY A 224 -13.84 -1.94 -14.96
C GLY A 224 -12.49 -2.62 -14.70
N LEU A 225 -11.96 -3.30 -15.72
CA LEU A 225 -10.70 -4.06 -15.61
C LEU A 225 -9.45 -3.17 -15.56
N THR A 226 -9.55 -1.90 -15.92
CA THR A 226 -8.40 -0.97 -15.94
C THR A 226 -8.58 0.18 -14.95
N ILE A 227 -9.46 1.13 -15.24
CA ILE A 227 -9.58 2.39 -14.48
C ILE A 227 -10.06 2.12 -13.05
N VAL A 228 -11.08 1.27 -12.88
CA VAL A 228 -11.64 0.97 -11.55
C VAL A 228 -10.68 0.10 -10.74
N ALA A 229 -10.06 -0.91 -11.38
CA ALA A 229 -9.10 -1.79 -10.70
C ALA A 229 -7.84 -1.04 -10.21
N ILE A 230 -7.35 -0.06 -10.99
CA ILE A 230 -6.23 0.80 -10.58
C ILE A 230 -6.68 1.81 -9.51
N GLY A 231 -7.96 2.18 -9.54
CA GLY A 231 -8.50 3.29 -8.77
C GLY A 231 -8.41 3.14 -7.25
N THR A 232 -8.59 1.94 -6.73
CA THR A 232 -8.47 1.66 -5.29
C THR A 232 -7.03 1.79 -4.81
N SER A 233 -6.05 1.37 -5.61
CA SER A 233 -4.62 1.46 -5.29
C SER A 233 -3.94 2.77 -5.76
N MET A 234 -4.73 3.77 -6.19
CA MET A 234 -4.19 5.10 -6.55
C MET A 234 -3.48 5.81 -5.39
N PRO A 235 -3.95 5.72 -4.13
CA PRO A 235 -3.23 6.29 -3.00
C PRO A 235 -1.84 5.69 -2.83
N GLU A 236 -1.70 4.37 -2.92
CA GLU A 236 -0.43 3.66 -2.85
C GLU A 236 0.49 4.06 -4.00
N LEU A 237 -0.03 4.11 -5.22
CA LEU A 237 0.72 4.51 -6.41
C LEU A 237 1.23 5.94 -6.29
N ALA A 238 0.38 6.88 -5.90
CA ALA A 238 0.73 8.30 -5.77
C ALA A 238 1.81 8.51 -4.68
N THR A 239 1.64 7.88 -3.52
CA THR A 239 2.62 7.96 -2.43
C THR A 239 3.94 7.30 -2.80
N ALA A 240 3.91 6.16 -3.50
CA ALA A 240 5.11 5.47 -3.96
C ALA A 240 5.90 6.30 -4.98
N ILE A 241 5.23 6.87 -5.98
CA ILE A 241 5.87 7.75 -6.98
C ILE A 241 6.46 8.98 -6.30
N THR A 242 5.73 9.62 -5.39
CA THR A 242 6.19 10.80 -4.66
C THR A 242 7.40 10.48 -3.79
N ALA A 243 7.36 9.37 -3.03
CA ALA A 243 8.48 8.92 -2.21
C ALA A 243 9.71 8.60 -3.07
N LEU A 244 9.51 7.93 -4.21
CA LEU A 244 10.58 7.66 -5.19
C LEU A 244 11.20 8.95 -5.74
N ALA A 245 10.38 9.92 -6.14
CA ALA A 245 10.83 11.20 -6.68
C ALA A 245 11.62 12.02 -5.65
N LYS A 246 11.24 11.93 -4.36
CA LYS A 246 11.93 12.58 -3.25
C LYS A 246 13.15 11.78 -2.72
N GLY A 247 13.43 10.60 -3.26
CA GLY A 247 14.58 9.78 -2.87
C GLY A 247 14.32 8.86 -1.66
N HIS A 248 13.08 8.73 -1.20
CA HIS A 248 12.66 7.91 -0.05
C HIS A 248 12.15 6.53 -0.50
N GLN A 249 13.00 5.75 -1.20
CA GLN A 249 12.62 4.45 -1.76
C GLN A 249 12.24 3.42 -0.70
N SER A 250 12.96 3.41 0.43
CA SER A 250 12.68 2.50 1.54
C SER A 250 11.29 2.73 2.13
N LEU A 251 10.82 3.99 2.19
CA LEU A 251 9.46 4.35 2.59
C LEU A 251 8.43 3.76 1.61
N SER A 252 8.65 3.94 0.30
CA SER A 252 7.76 3.41 -0.75
C SER A 252 7.67 1.89 -0.70
N ALA A 253 8.81 1.20 -0.62
CA ALA A 253 8.86 -0.26 -0.54
C ALA A 253 8.20 -0.79 0.74
N GLY A 254 8.43 -0.13 1.87
CA GLY A 254 7.75 -0.41 3.13
C GLY A 254 6.23 -0.27 3.00
N ASN A 255 5.76 0.84 2.39
CA ASN A 255 4.32 1.05 2.16
C ASN A 255 3.68 -0.10 1.38
N VAL A 256 4.28 -0.54 0.28
CA VAL A 256 3.76 -1.67 -0.52
C VAL A 256 3.67 -2.96 0.30
N VAL A 257 4.72 -3.30 1.05
CA VAL A 257 4.73 -4.50 1.90
C VAL A 257 3.68 -4.42 3.00
N GLY A 258 3.56 -3.25 3.65
CA GLY A 258 2.57 -3.03 4.70
C GLY A 258 1.13 -3.04 4.17
N ALA A 259 0.86 -2.39 3.03
CA ALA A 259 -0.45 -2.38 2.40
C ALA A 259 -0.90 -3.80 2.01
N ASN A 260 -0.01 -4.62 1.45
CA ASN A 260 -0.34 -6.01 1.12
C ASN A 260 -0.61 -6.86 2.36
N PHE A 261 0.17 -6.67 3.44
CA PHE A 261 -0.13 -7.32 4.72
C PHE A 261 -1.51 -6.91 5.25
N LEU A 262 -1.85 -5.62 5.19
CA LEU A 262 -3.15 -5.10 5.64
C LEU A 262 -4.30 -5.60 4.75
N ASN A 263 -4.11 -5.70 3.44
CA ASN A 263 -5.10 -6.25 2.52
C ASN A 263 -5.44 -7.71 2.88
N MET A 264 -4.44 -8.53 3.18
CA MET A 264 -4.65 -9.93 3.54
C MET A 264 -5.21 -10.11 4.96
N THR A 265 -4.93 -9.21 5.89
CA THR A 265 -5.35 -9.37 7.28
C THR A 265 -6.52 -8.48 7.66
N ALA A 266 -6.40 -7.16 7.48
CA ALA A 266 -7.44 -6.20 7.86
C ALA A 266 -8.60 -6.20 6.85
N VAL A 267 -8.32 -6.05 5.54
CA VAL A 267 -9.37 -5.91 4.53
C VAL A 267 -10.20 -7.18 4.44
N LEU A 268 -9.58 -8.35 4.24
CA LEU A 268 -10.30 -9.62 4.21
C LEU A 268 -10.90 -9.97 5.58
N GLY A 269 -10.18 -9.71 6.66
CA GLY A 269 -10.63 -10.00 8.01
C GLY A 269 -11.91 -9.24 8.40
N PHE A 270 -11.95 -7.92 8.22
CA PHE A 270 -13.16 -7.14 8.50
C PHE A 270 -14.29 -7.47 7.54
N SER A 271 -13.98 -7.68 6.25
CA SER A 271 -15.00 -8.02 5.25
C SER A 271 -15.70 -9.34 5.56
N SER A 272 -14.94 -10.39 5.95
CA SER A 272 -15.50 -11.70 6.31
C SER A 272 -16.21 -11.73 7.66
N LEU A 273 -15.85 -10.83 8.61
CA LEU A 273 -16.63 -10.65 9.83
C LEU A 273 -18.03 -10.09 9.55
N VAL A 274 -18.14 -9.17 8.61
CA VAL A 274 -19.40 -8.52 8.24
C VAL A 274 -20.29 -9.49 7.48
N ASN A 275 -19.75 -10.16 6.45
CA ASN A 275 -20.48 -11.11 5.63
C ASN A 275 -19.52 -12.19 5.11
N ARG A 276 -20.03 -13.42 4.90
CA ARG A 276 -19.28 -14.50 4.25
C ARG A 276 -18.78 -14.03 2.87
N VAL A 277 -17.50 -14.20 2.62
CA VAL A 277 -16.87 -13.79 1.35
C VAL A 277 -16.69 -15.03 0.47
N PRO A 278 -17.51 -15.19 -0.58
CA PRO A 278 -17.39 -16.33 -1.48
C PRO A 278 -16.13 -16.22 -2.34
N ILE A 279 -15.45 -17.33 -2.53
CA ILE A 279 -14.21 -17.41 -3.30
C ILE A 279 -14.51 -18.11 -4.63
N ALA A 280 -14.45 -17.37 -5.72
CA ALA A 280 -14.61 -17.96 -7.05
C ALA A 280 -13.49 -18.96 -7.34
N GLY A 281 -13.83 -20.11 -7.92
CA GLY A 281 -12.83 -21.12 -8.31
C GLY A 281 -11.77 -20.58 -9.28
N SER A 282 -12.13 -19.61 -10.11
CA SER A 282 -11.17 -18.88 -10.97
C SER A 282 -10.11 -18.10 -10.15
N SER A 283 -10.51 -17.50 -9.03
CA SER A 283 -9.60 -16.79 -8.16
C SER A 283 -8.63 -17.73 -7.44
N LEU A 284 -9.10 -18.90 -6.98
CA LEU A 284 -8.23 -19.94 -6.41
C LEU A 284 -7.21 -20.49 -7.40
N LEU A 285 -7.57 -20.56 -8.70
CA LEU A 285 -6.71 -21.12 -9.75
C LEU A 285 -5.80 -20.08 -10.40
N LEU A 286 -6.07 -18.79 -10.29
CA LEU A 286 -5.27 -17.75 -10.95
C LEU A 286 -4.82 -16.65 -9.98
N ASP A 287 -5.76 -15.97 -9.31
CA ASP A 287 -5.45 -14.75 -8.57
C ASP A 287 -4.56 -15.04 -7.34
N PHE A 288 -4.95 -16.00 -6.50
CA PHE A 288 -4.14 -16.41 -5.35
C PHE A 288 -2.77 -16.97 -5.75
N PRO A 289 -2.63 -17.89 -6.72
CA PRO A 289 -1.32 -18.35 -7.17
C PRO A 289 -0.42 -17.25 -7.72
N VAL A 290 -0.95 -16.32 -8.50
CA VAL A 290 -0.19 -15.17 -9.03
C VAL A 290 0.24 -14.26 -7.88
N MET A 291 -0.66 -13.91 -6.97
CA MET A 291 -0.35 -13.12 -5.78
C MET A 291 0.76 -13.77 -4.95
N LEU A 292 0.61 -15.07 -4.63
CA LEU A 292 1.63 -15.80 -3.85
C LEU A 292 2.96 -15.88 -4.57
N ALA A 293 2.97 -16.10 -5.89
CA ALA A 293 4.20 -16.16 -6.69
C ALA A 293 4.94 -14.80 -6.67
N LEU A 294 4.21 -13.69 -6.81
CA LEU A 294 4.78 -12.34 -6.75
C LEU A 294 5.35 -12.02 -5.35
N ILE A 295 4.59 -12.32 -4.30
CA ILE A 295 5.02 -12.11 -2.91
C ILE A 295 6.23 -13.00 -2.57
N ALA A 296 6.20 -14.28 -2.97
CA ALA A 296 7.30 -15.21 -2.76
C ALA A 296 8.56 -14.78 -3.51
N ALA A 297 8.42 -14.36 -4.78
CA ALA A 297 9.53 -13.85 -5.58
C ALA A 297 10.15 -12.60 -4.94
N LEU A 298 9.33 -11.63 -4.50
CA LEU A 298 9.82 -10.45 -3.77
C LEU A 298 10.58 -10.85 -2.50
N THR A 299 9.99 -11.74 -1.70
CA THR A 299 10.57 -12.21 -0.44
C THR A 299 11.90 -12.92 -0.68
N LEU A 300 11.96 -13.77 -1.72
CA LEU A 300 13.17 -14.49 -2.11
C LEU A 300 14.27 -13.52 -2.55
N PHE A 301 13.96 -12.61 -3.46
CA PHE A 301 14.91 -11.60 -3.94
C PHE A 301 15.43 -10.71 -2.81
N ALA A 302 14.55 -10.31 -1.89
CA ALA A 302 14.91 -9.52 -0.73
C ALA A 302 15.76 -10.29 0.30
N SER A 303 15.61 -11.61 0.38
CA SER A 303 16.35 -12.45 1.34
C SER A 303 17.74 -12.84 0.84
N ILE A 304 17.91 -13.02 -0.47
CA ILE A 304 19.19 -13.43 -1.08
C ILE A 304 20.05 -12.21 -1.42
N GLY A 305 19.42 -11.13 -1.90
CA GLY A 305 20.10 -9.93 -2.39
C GLY A 305 20.19 -8.82 -1.35
N ARG A 306 21.24 -8.00 -1.46
CA ARG A 306 21.32 -6.72 -0.75
C ARG A 306 20.65 -5.58 -1.51
N LYS A 307 20.14 -5.86 -2.72
CA LYS A 307 19.59 -4.87 -3.65
C LYS A 307 18.59 -5.55 -4.59
N LEU A 308 17.43 -4.92 -4.76
CA LEU A 308 16.52 -5.25 -5.85
C LEU A 308 16.94 -4.44 -7.08
N THR A 309 17.18 -5.15 -8.18
CA THR A 309 17.75 -4.61 -9.41
C THR A 309 16.68 -4.37 -10.48
N ARG A 310 16.95 -3.53 -11.47
CA ARG A 310 15.98 -3.11 -12.51
C ARG A 310 15.32 -4.29 -13.22
N TRP A 311 16.07 -5.37 -13.51
CA TRP A 311 15.52 -6.53 -14.21
C TRP A 311 14.41 -7.23 -13.41
N GLN A 312 14.52 -7.26 -12.06
CA GLN A 312 13.48 -7.80 -11.18
C GLN A 312 12.22 -6.96 -11.24
N GLY A 313 12.35 -5.62 -11.28
CA GLY A 313 11.22 -4.71 -11.50
C GLY A 313 10.55 -4.95 -12.85
N ILE A 314 11.33 -5.16 -13.92
CA ILE A 314 10.81 -5.47 -15.26
C ILE A 314 10.08 -6.83 -15.26
N VAL A 315 10.60 -7.84 -14.56
CA VAL A 315 9.93 -9.14 -14.41
C VAL A 315 8.59 -9.00 -13.71
N PHE A 316 8.50 -8.20 -12.65
CA PHE A 316 7.23 -7.92 -11.98
C PHE A 316 6.21 -7.25 -12.91
N LEU A 317 6.62 -6.22 -13.66
CA LEU A 317 5.77 -5.55 -14.65
C LEU A 317 5.31 -6.52 -15.75
N ALA A 318 6.20 -7.35 -16.27
CA ALA A 318 5.86 -8.36 -17.28
C ALA A 318 4.87 -9.41 -16.74
N ALA A 319 5.03 -9.81 -15.47
CA ALA A 319 4.10 -10.71 -14.80
C ALA A 319 2.69 -10.10 -14.69
N TYR A 320 2.58 -8.79 -14.43
CA TYR A 320 1.28 -8.10 -14.42
C TYR A 320 0.61 -8.07 -15.79
N ILE A 321 1.39 -7.78 -16.85
CA ILE A 321 0.88 -7.79 -18.24
C ILE A 321 0.39 -9.19 -18.61
N ALA A 322 1.15 -10.23 -18.27
CA ALA A 322 0.74 -11.61 -18.54
C ALA A 322 -0.53 -12.00 -17.75
N TYR A 323 -0.61 -11.63 -16.47
CA TYR A 323 -1.77 -11.85 -15.63
C TYR A 323 -3.03 -11.18 -16.21
N THR A 324 -2.95 -9.90 -16.56
CA THR A 324 -4.06 -9.16 -17.16
C THR A 324 -4.46 -9.74 -18.52
N ALA A 325 -3.53 -10.13 -19.37
CA ALA A 325 -3.83 -10.78 -20.64
C ALA A 325 -4.61 -12.10 -20.46
N VAL A 326 -4.26 -12.90 -19.43
CA VAL A 326 -5.02 -14.12 -19.10
C VAL A 326 -6.40 -13.79 -18.56
N GLN A 327 -6.56 -12.77 -17.75
CA GLN A 327 -7.86 -12.33 -17.24
C GLN A 327 -8.78 -11.88 -18.38
N PHE A 328 -8.29 -11.07 -19.32
CA PHE A 328 -9.05 -10.65 -20.51
C PHE A 328 -9.40 -11.82 -21.44
N GLY A 329 -8.58 -12.86 -21.51
CA GLY A 329 -8.85 -14.04 -22.35
C GLY A 329 -9.87 -15.02 -21.75
N ARG A 330 -10.26 -14.84 -20.48
CA ARG A 330 -11.24 -15.69 -19.77
C ARG A 330 -12.64 -15.07 -19.69
N GLY A 331 -12.78 -13.78 -19.89
CA GLY A 331 -14.04 -13.03 -19.96
C GLY A 331 -14.53 -12.90 -21.38
#